data_75101fc911a7e0b5d4d2ec15d7a8db42
#
_entry.id   75101fc911a7e0b5d4d2ec15d7a8db42
#
_cell.length_a   1.000
_cell.length_b   1.000
_cell.length_c   1.000
_cell.angle_alpha   90.00
_cell.angle_beta   90.00
_cell.angle_gamma   90.00
#
_symmetry.space_group_name_H-M   'P 1'
#
loop_
_entity.id
_entity.type
_entity.pdbx_description
1 polymer ?
#
loop_
_entity_poly.entity_id
_entity_poly.type
_entity_poly.pdbx_seq_one_letter_code
_entity_poly.pdbx_strand_id
1 'polypeptide(L)'
;MKKYCFLTLIFWLSVASWAQNANRSETFESENDSLCMKLDSLLDNPLFETSQVGLMVYDLTADTALYRYNHRQKLRPASCMKLVTSITALDQLGPEYEYQTRLFYTGEVRGRTLVGNIYCVGGFDPMLTQDDVITLAASIRNLGVDSIRGQIVADRSFKESLDYGEGWCWDDDNPMLIALTIGRKDNFTSTLAEEISRLGINLEGVQLMQGRTPENAKLLDVCCHSITQVLERMMKVSDNFYAESMFYQTAASVGHRFATADNARNVTRKLINRLGLNAGNYRIADGSGLSLYNYVTVELLVTLLRHAWRTPSISKALMPSLPVAGVDGTLKSRMQKTLAQGNVRAKTGTLTGISSLAGYCTAPNGHELAFAIINQGILDKTSGKAFQDRVCQVLCGEDLGVKGVKEVLTPKGMSVARNKGVKKGAKATKSRQSARSARKPRGKRR
;
A
#
# COMPACT_ATOMS: atom_id res chain seq x y z
N MET A 1 6.15 15.59 -68.63
CA MET A 1 4.95 15.73 -67.76
C MET A 1 4.83 14.74 -66.60
N LYS A 2 5.58 13.63 -66.54
CA LYS A 2 5.47 12.64 -65.43
C LYS A 2 6.28 12.97 -64.15
N LYS A 3 7.20 13.94 -64.15
CA LYS A 3 8.02 14.30 -63.00
C LYS A 3 7.37 15.31 -62.04
N TYR A 4 6.39 16.06 -62.48
CA TYR A 4 5.71 17.10 -61.65
C TYR A 4 4.52 16.54 -60.86
N CYS A 5 3.90 15.44 -61.27
CA CYS A 5 2.82 14.78 -60.51
C CYS A 5 3.31 14.10 -59.22
N PHE A 6 4.57 13.70 -59.14
CA PHE A 6 5.10 13.01 -57.96
C PHE A 6 5.45 13.99 -56.80
N LEU A 7 5.94 15.19 -57.19
CA LEU A 7 6.27 16.25 -56.21
C LEU A 7 5.01 16.89 -55.60
N THR A 8 3.94 17.06 -56.39
CA THR A 8 2.66 17.56 -55.86
C THR A 8 1.96 16.57 -54.93
N LEU A 9 2.06 15.26 -55.19
CA LEU A 9 1.46 14.23 -54.31
C LEU A 9 2.17 14.13 -52.94
N ILE A 10 3.51 14.28 -52.91
CA ILE A 10 4.30 14.30 -51.67
C ILE A 10 3.99 15.56 -50.86
N PHE A 11 3.81 16.73 -51.52
CA PHE A 11 3.46 17.97 -50.85
C PHE A 11 2.06 17.92 -50.25
N TRP A 12 1.06 17.32 -50.92
CA TRP A 12 -0.30 17.14 -50.40
C TRP A 12 -0.34 16.12 -49.24
N LEU A 13 0.45 15.06 -49.26
CA LEU A 13 0.56 14.10 -48.16
C LEU A 13 1.23 14.72 -46.92
N SER A 14 2.23 15.58 -47.13
CA SER A 14 2.87 16.29 -45.99
C SER A 14 1.95 17.34 -45.36
N VAL A 15 1.18 18.10 -46.18
CA VAL A 15 0.21 19.07 -45.68
C VAL A 15 -0.97 18.40 -44.98
N ALA A 16 -1.47 17.27 -45.50
CA ALA A 16 -2.52 16.48 -44.84
C ALA A 16 -2.05 15.92 -43.51
N SER A 17 -0.81 15.43 -43.45
CA SER A 17 -0.19 14.94 -42.20
C SER A 17 0.00 16.06 -41.16
N TRP A 18 0.37 17.27 -41.63
CA TRP A 18 0.51 18.46 -40.77
C TRP A 18 -0.83 18.97 -40.24
N ALA A 19 -1.86 19.01 -41.07
CA ALA A 19 -3.22 19.38 -40.70
C ALA A 19 -3.85 18.35 -39.69
N GLN A 20 -3.61 17.07 -39.90
CA GLN A 20 -4.04 16.04 -38.95
C GLN A 20 -3.33 16.12 -37.59
N ASN A 21 -2.03 16.45 -37.60
CA ASN A 21 -1.28 16.65 -36.34
C ASN A 21 -1.69 17.96 -35.63
N ALA A 22 -1.96 19.06 -36.37
CA ALA A 22 -2.47 20.30 -35.80
C ALA A 22 -3.86 20.13 -35.18
N ASN A 23 -4.81 19.49 -35.86
CA ASN A 23 -6.13 19.15 -35.33
C ASN A 23 -6.05 18.24 -34.12
N ARG A 24 -5.10 17.31 -34.09
CA ARG A 24 -4.91 16.39 -32.94
C ARG A 24 -4.32 17.11 -31.73
N SER A 25 -3.46 18.08 -31.90
CA SER A 25 -2.94 18.91 -30.80
C SER A 25 -4.01 19.85 -30.23
N GLU A 26 -4.81 20.51 -31.08
CA GLU A 26 -5.90 21.37 -30.63
C GLU A 26 -7.01 20.60 -29.90
N THR A 27 -7.36 19.41 -30.38
CA THR A 27 -8.33 18.55 -29.67
C THR A 27 -7.79 18.06 -28.33
N PHE A 28 -6.52 17.69 -28.23
CA PHE A 28 -5.88 17.26 -26.99
C PHE A 28 -5.81 18.40 -25.96
N GLU A 29 -5.47 19.61 -26.37
CA GLU A 29 -5.47 20.77 -25.46
C GLU A 29 -6.89 21.09 -24.98
N SER A 30 -7.90 21.09 -25.84
CA SER A 30 -9.30 21.33 -25.49
C SER A 30 -9.86 20.24 -24.53
N GLU A 31 -9.52 18.97 -24.74
CA GLU A 31 -9.92 17.87 -23.85
C GLU A 31 -9.25 17.99 -22.48
N ASN A 32 -7.96 18.35 -22.44
CA ASN A 32 -7.24 18.56 -21.20
C ASN A 32 -7.78 19.76 -20.40
N ASP A 33 -8.12 20.87 -21.07
CA ASP A 33 -8.74 22.03 -20.43
C ASP A 33 -10.10 21.68 -19.82
N SER A 34 -10.91 20.89 -20.54
CA SER A 34 -12.17 20.36 -20.02
C SER A 34 -11.97 19.48 -18.80
N LEU A 35 -10.97 18.59 -18.80
CA LEU A 35 -10.62 17.76 -17.67
C LEU A 35 -10.19 18.62 -16.47
N CYS A 36 -9.32 19.60 -16.69
CA CYS A 36 -8.85 20.51 -15.63
C CYS A 36 -10.03 21.26 -14.99
N MET A 37 -10.93 21.84 -15.79
CA MET A 37 -12.13 22.53 -15.27
C MET A 37 -13.02 21.59 -14.42
N LYS A 38 -13.21 20.35 -14.83
CA LYS A 38 -13.99 19.37 -14.04
C LYS A 38 -13.32 19.04 -12.71
N LEU A 39 -12.00 18.85 -12.69
CA LEU A 39 -11.22 18.59 -11.47
C LEU A 39 -11.20 19.80 -10.53
N ASP A 40 -11.06 21.02 -11.07
CA ASP A 40 -11.14 22.26 -10.29
C ASP A 40 -12.53 22.42 -9.65
N SER A 41 -13.59 22.11 -10.39
CA SER A 41 -14.96 22.11 -9.83
C SER A 41 -15.15 21.12 -8.69
N LEU A 42 -14.47 19.96 -8.71
CA LEU A 42 -14.48 19.01 -7.59
C LEU A 42 -13.73 19.54 -6.38
N LEU A 43 -12.68 20.33 -6.58
CA LEU A 43 -11.88 20.95 -5.53
C LEU A 43 -12.54 22.22 -4.94
N ASP A 44 -13.42 22.89 -5.68
CA ASP A 44 -14.27 23.98 -5.17
C ASP A 44 -15.38 23.42 -4.25
N ASN A 45 -14.97 22.83 -3.12
CA ASN A 45 -15.87 22.17 -2.18
C ASN A 45 -15.54 22.59 -0.74
N PRO A 46 -16.54 22.93 0.09
CA PRO A 46 -16.34 23.30 1.50
C PRO A 46 -15.55 22.28 2.33
N LEU A 47 -15.51 21.01 1.92
CA LEU A 47 -14.69 20.00 2.56
C LEU A 47 -13.21 20.42 2.63
N PHE A 48 -12.72 21.13 1.61
CA PHE A 48 -11.31 21.54 1.51
C PHE A 48 -11.00 22.90 2.16
N GLU A 49 -12.00 23.61 2.69
CA GLU A 49 -11.77 24.80 3.54
C GLU A 49 -11.08 24.42 4.87
N THR A 50 -11.34 23.19 5.37
CA THR A 50 -10.84 22.72 6.68
C THR A 50 -9.99 21.46 6.61
N SER A 51 -9.74 20.93 5.40
CA SER A 51 -8.94 19.74 5.16
C SER A 51 -7.92 19.96 4.07
N GLN A 52 -6.98 19.04 3.95
CA GLN A 52 -5.91 19.08 2.95
C GLN A 52 -6.15 18.02 1.88
N VAL A 53 -5.85 18.36 0.63
CA VAL A 53 -5.82 17.40 -0.47
C VAL A 53 -4.61 17.65 -1.37
N GLY A 54 -3.95 16.55 -1.77
CA GLY A 54 -3.01 16.51 -2.87
C GLY A 54 -3.60 15.64 -3.97
N LEU A 55 -3.54 16.12 -5.21
CA LEU A 55 -4.01 15.41 -6.40
C LEU A 55 -3.02 15.62 -7.54
N MET A 56 -2.65 14.51 -8.20
CA MET A 56 -1.87 14.55 -9.43
C MET A 56 -2.41 13.51 -10.41
N VAL A 57 -2.50 13.91 -11.69
CA VAL A 57 -2.86 13.05 -12.81
C VAL A 57 -1.76 13.16 -13.87
N TYR A 58 -1.32 12.04 -14.38
CA TYR A 58 -0.26 11.93 -15.36
C TYR A 58 -0.68 11.02 -16.52
N ASP A 59 -0.58 11.50 -17.72
CA ASP A 59 -0.79 10.73 -18.94
C ASP A 59 0.47 9.92 -19.25
N LEU A 60 0.36 8.61 -19.11
CA LEU A 60 1.46 7.66 -19.36
C LEU A 60 1.72 7.44 -20.84
N THR A 61 0.68 7.63 -21.68
CA THR A 61 0.75 7.47 -23.13
C THR A 61 1.40 8.68 -23.78
N ALA A 62 0.98 9.90 -23.38
CA ALA A 62 1.56 11.14 -23.89
C ALA A 62 2.81 11.59 -23.10
N ASP A 63 3.13 10.90 -22.01
CA ASP A 63 4.25 11.19 -21.08
C ASP A 63 4.25 12.62 -20.55
N THR A 64 3.07 13.11 -20.14
CA THR A 64 2.88 14.47 -19.62
C THR A 64 1.98 14.49 -18.41
N ALA A 65 2.18 15.48 -17.52
CA ALA A 65 1.28 15.67 -16.40
C ALA A 65 0.08 16.52 -16.83
N LEU A 66 -1.12 15.95 -16.69
CA LEU A 66 -2.37 16.61 -17.02
C LEU A 66 -2.86 17.53 -15.91
N TYR A 67 -2.69 17.14 -14.66
CA TYR A 67 -3.22 17.92 -13.52
C TYR A 67 -2.32 17.85 -12.30
N ARG A 68 -2.17 18.99 -11.61
CA ARG A 68 -1.37 19.11 -10.39
C ARG A 68 -2.05 20.05 -9.39
N TYR A 69 -2.44 19.52 -8.24
CA TYR A 69 -2.95 20.31 -7.12
C TYR A 69 -2.25 19.90 -5.84
N ASN A 70 -1.56 20.81 -5.18
CA ASN A 70 -0.76 20.52 -3.97
C ASN A 70 0.15 19.30 -4.11
N HIS A 71 0.63 19.01 -5.33
CA HIS A 71 1.30 17.75 -5.67
C HIS A 71 2.60 17.50 -4.91
N ARG A 72 3.24 18.54 -4.38
CA ARG A 72 4.45 18.50 -3.56
C ARG A 72 4.19 18.65 -2.06
N GLN A 73 2.92 18.78 -1.65
CA GLN A 73 2.58 18.83 -0.24
C GLN A 73 2.86 17.47 0.42
N LYS A 74 3.56 17.50 1.56
CA LYS A 74 3.85 16.31 2.35
C LYS A 74 2.60 15.89 3.11
N LEU A 75 2.06 14.73 2.78
CA LEU A 75 0.85 14.17 3.35
C LEU A 75 1.10 12.74 3.81
N ARG A 76 0.27 12.24 4.71
CA ARG A 76 0.32 10.86 5.17
C ARG A 76 -0.37 9.95 4.16
N PRO A 77 0.34 8.96 3.58
CA PRO A 77 -0.19 8.13 2.50
C PRO A 77 -1.17 7.06 2.98
N ALA A 78 -1.20 6.75 4.28
CA ALA A 78 -1.81 5.53 4.78
C ALA A 78 -1.34 4.32 3.93
N SER A 79 -2.18 3.32 3.67
CA SER A 79 -1.78 2.12 2.92
C SER A 79 -1.42 2.34 1.43
N CYS A 80 -1.50 3.58 0.89
CA CYS A 80 -0.83 3.88 -0.39
C CYS A 80 0.70 3.83 -0.26
N MET A 81 1.27 3.79 0.96
CA MET A 81 2.67 3.47 1.20
C MET A 81 3.06 2.11 0.62
N LYS A 82 2.13 1.15 0.55
CA LYS A 82 2.35 -0.17 -0.04
C LYS A 82 2.73 -0.12 -1.53
N LEU A 83 2.38 0.96 -2.25
CA LEU A 83 2.88 1.20 -3.60
C LEU A 83 4.39 1.52 -3.59
N VAL A 84 4.84 2.33 -2.63
CA VAL A 84 6.27 2.61 -2.46
C VAL A 84 7.03 1.33 -2.17
N THR A 85 6.54 0.54 -1.20
CA THR A 85 7.15 -0.73 -0.79
C THR A 85 7.17 -1.75 -1.93
N SER A 86 6.05 -1.98 -2.60
CA SER A 86 5.94 -2.98 -3.68
C SER A 86 6.79 -2.64 -4.89
N ILE A 87 6.76 -1.39 -5.33
CA ILE A 87 7.55 -0.96 -6.49
C ILE A 87 9.04 -1.01 -6.16
N THR A 88 9.44 -0.62 -4.94
CA THR A 88 10.82 -0.76 -4.48
C THR A 88 11.25 -2.23 -4.42
N ALA A 89 10.40 -3.11 -3.90
CA ALA A 89 10.71 -4.54 -3.81
C ALA A 89 10.84 -5.20 -5.19
N LEU A 90 9.91 -4.93 -6.09
CA LEU A 90 9.95 -5.47 -7.46
C LEU A 90 11.15 -4.92 -8.25
N ASP A 91 11.54 -3.66 -8.03
CA ASP A 91 12.71 -3.05 -8.66
C ASP A 91 14.04 -3.62 -8.13
N GLN A 92 14.11 -3.92 -6.82
CA GLN A 92 15.32 -4.41 -6.16
C GLN A 92 15.52 -5.92 -6.25
N LEU A 93 14.41 -6.69 -6.13
CA LEU A 93 14.44 -8.15 -6.00
C LEU A 93 14.02 -8.85 -7.30
N GLY A 94 13.21 -8.18 -8.13
CA GLY A 94 12.58 -8.77 -9.32
C GLY A 94 11.30 -9.56 -9.00
N PRO A 95 10.47 -9.85 -10.03
CA PRO A 95 9.21 -10.56 -9.86
C PRO A 95 9.35 -12.07 -9.60
N GLU A 96 10.53 -12.63 -9.84
CA GLU A 96 10.84 -14.06 -9.64
C GLU A 96 11.41 -14.34 -8.24
N TYR A 97 11.44 -13.30 -7.38
CA TYR A 97 11.96 -13.46 -6.02
C TYR A 97 11.08 -14.39 -5.19
N GLU A 98 11.71 -15.24 -4.37
CA GLU A 98 11.06 -16.18 -3.47
C GLU A 98 11.42 -15.91 -2.00
N TYR A 99 10.40 -15.88 -1.16
CA TYR A 99 10.53 -15.98 0.29
C TYR A 99 10.87 -17.40 0.65
N GLN A 100 11.81 -17.61 1.58
CA GLN A 100 12.30 -18.94 1.89
C GLN A 100 12.28 -19.21 3.40
N THR A 101 11.57 -20.24 3.83
CA THR A 101 11.70 -20.83 5.15
C THR A 101 12.46 -22.14 5.02
N ARG A 102 13.55 -22.27 5.76
CA ARG A 102 14.50 -23.38 5.57
C ARG A 102 14.59 -24.24 6.81
N LEU A 103 14.69 -25.54 6.60
CA LEU A 103 14.93 -26.54 7.64
C LEU A 103 16.34 -27.08 7.51
N PHE A 104 17.09 -27.06 8.61
CA PHE A 104 18.44 -27.61 8.70
C PHE A 104 18.55 -28.59 9.85
N TYR A 105 19.59 -29.40 9.84
CA TYR A 105 19.95 -30.25 10.96
C TYR A 105 21.46 -30.26 11.21
N THR A 106 21.84 -30.62 12.44
CA THR A 106 23.23 -30.90 12.84
C THR A 106 23.32 -32.27 13.46
N GLY A 107 24.53 -32.74 13.69
CA GLY A 107 24.78 -34.04 14.31
C GLY A 107 24.77 -35.20 13.32
N GLU A 108 24.54 -36.41 13.83
CA GLU A 108 24.65 -37.66 13.09
C GLU A 108 23.45 -38.56 13.35
N VAL A 109 23.09 -39.37 12.36
CA VAL A 109 22.13 -40.47 12.52
C VAL A 109 22.87 -41.67 13.03
N ARG A 110 22.53 -42.10 14.25
CA ARG A 110 23.06 -43.32 14.92
C ARG A 110 21.94 -44.34 15.04
N GLY A 111 22.05 -45.39 14.22
CA GLY A 111 20.93 -46.33 14.04
C GLY A 111 19.75 -45.61 13.38
N ARG A 112 18.64 -45.46 14.10
CA ARG A 112 17.44 -44.73 13.68
C ARG A 112 17.19 -43.47 14.50
N THR A 113 18.21 -42.94 15.17
CA THR A 113 18.12 -41.76 16.02
C THR A 113 18.99 -40.65 15.45
N LEU A 114 18.42 -39.46 15.22
CA LEU A 114 19.20 -38.25 15.02
C LEU A 114 19.74 -37.76 16.37
N VAL A 115 21.05 -37.84 16.57
CA VAL A 115 21.72 -37.22 17.72
C VAL A 115 22.22 -35.85 17.28
N GLY A 116 21.38 -34.84 17.45
CA GLY A 116 21.62 -33.50 16.93
C GLY A 116 20.35 -32.64 16.96
N ASN A 117 20.43 -31.45 16.40
CA ASN A 117 19.37 -30.46 16.45
C ASN A 117 18.74 -30.25 15.06
N ILE A 118 17.46 -29.84 15.09
CA ILE A 118 16.74 -29.33 13.94
C ILE A 118 16.68 -27.80 14.07
N TYR A 119 17.00 -27.06 13.01
CA TYR A 119 16.95 -25.61 12.97
C TYR A 119 15.93 -25.16 11.92
N CYS A 120 15.02 -24.27 12.35
CA CYS A 120 13.99 -23.69 11.51
C CYS A 120 14.37 -22.23 11.25
N VAL A 121 14.89 -21.93 10.06
CA VAL A 121 15.34 -20.60 9.69
C VAL A 121 14.19 -19.85 9.04
N GLY A 122 13.66 -18.85 9.74
CA GLY A 122 12.59 -18.01 9.23
C GLY A 122 13.10 -16.98 8.24
N GLY A 123 12.50 -16.93 7.04
CA GLY A 123 12.77 -15.93 6.02
C GLY A 123 11.76 -14.78 6.00
N PHE A 124 11.03 -14.57 7.10
CA PHE A 124 9.95 -13.59 7.19
C PHE A 124 8.90 -13.75 6.09
N ASP A 125 8.57 -15.01 5.78
CA ASP A 125 7.52 -15.37 4.86
C ASP A 125 6.14 -15.22 5.53
N PRO A 126 5.27 -14.29 5.06
CA PRO A 126 3.98 -14.05 5.68
C PRO A 126 2.92 -15.07 5.27
N MET A 127 3.23 -15.94 4.32
CA MET A 127 2.30 -16.92 3.74
C MET A 127 2.33 -18.28 4.41
N LEU A 128 3.33 -18.57 5.25
CA LEU A 128 3.48 -19.88 5.89
C LEU A 128 2.19 -20.38 6.52
N THR A 129 1.81 -21.59 6.13
CA THR A 129 0.63 -22.32 6.59
C THR A 129 1.00 -23.58 7.38
N GLN A 130 0.00 -24.24 7.94
CA GLN A 130 0.21 -25.55 8.57
C GLN A 130 0.58 -26.62 7.55
N ASP A 131 0.06 -26.56 6.31
CA ASP A 131 0.38 -27.52 5.25
C ASP A 131 1.86 -27.45 4.87
N ASP A 132 2.45 -26.24 4.87
CA ASP A 132 3.89 -26.06 4.63
C ASP A 132 4.71 -26.71 5.73
N VAL A 133 4.26 -26.60 6.99
CA VAL A 133 4.93 -27.23 8.14
C VAL A 133 4.81 -28.75 8.09
N ILE A 134 3.68 -29.30 7.64
CA ILE A 134 3.50 -30.75 7.41
C ILE A 134 4.52 -31.23 6.36
N THR A 135 4.68 -30.47 5.28
CA THR A 135 5.65 -30.79 4.21
C THR A 135 7.09 -30.77 4.75
N LEU A 136 7.46 -29.72 5.48
CA LEU A 136 8.78 -29.63 6.14
C LEU A 136 9.02 -30.75 7.16
N ALA A 137 8.01 -31.12 7.96
CA ALA A 137 8.10 -32.23 8.89
C ALA A 137 8.32 -33.57 8.18
N ALA A 138 7.63 -33.77 7.05
CA ALA A 138 7.77 -34.99 6.24
C ALA A 138 9.20 -35.18 5.71
N SER A 139 9.92 -34.09 5.41
CA SER A 139 11.30 -34.16 4.96
C SER A 139 12.26 -34.77 6.01
N ILE A 140 11.95 -34.66 7.29
CA ILE A 140 12.74 -35.25 8.37
C ILE A 140 12.72 -36.79 8.29
N ARG A 141 11.63 -37.39 7.81
CA ARG A 141 11.57 -38.85 7.57
C ARG A 141 12.61 -39.33 6.56
N ASN A 142 13.03 -38.47 5.63
CA ASN A 142 14.05 -38.81 4.63
C ASN A 142 15.42 -39.05 5.25
N LEU A 143 15.62 -38.65 6.52
CA LEU A 143 16.82 -39.03 7.30
C LEU A 143 16.78 -40.51 7.77
N GLY A 144 15.67 -41.23 7.61
CA GLY A 144 15.51 -42.61 8.04
C GLY A 144 15.44 -42.78 9.57
N VAL A 145 15.01 -41.73 10.29
CA VAL A 145 14.98 -41.70 11.75
C VAL A 145 13.57 -41.95 12.30
N ASP A 146 13.48 -42.56 13.47
CA ASP A 146 12.27 -42.74 14.29
C ASP A 146 12.36 -42.03 15.65
N SER A 147 13.52 -41.42 15.95
CA SER A 147 13.68 -40.56 17.14
C SER A 147 14.69 -39.45 16.91
N ILE A 148 14.55 -38.35 17.68
CA ILE A 148 15.47 -37.24 17.72
C ILE A 148 15.91 -37.02 19.17
N ARG A 149 17.22 -36.82 19.38
CA ARG A 149 17.81 -36.43 20.67
C ARG A 149 18.56 -35.13 20.48
N GLY A 150 17.97 -34.02 20.93
CA GLY A 150 18.54 -32.70 20.79
C GLY A 150 17.49 -31.61 20.96
N GLN A 151 17.52 -30.62 20.10
CA GLN A 151 16.66 -29.44 20.17
C GLN A 151 16.00 -29.15 18.82
N ILE A 152 14.82 -28.52 18.88
CA ILE A 152 14.21 -27.84 17.73
C ILE A 152 14.38 -26.34 17.97
N VAL A 153 15.15 -25.67 17.11
CA VAL A 153 15.61 -24.31 17.30
C VAL A 153 14.97 -23.37 16.28
N ALA A 154 14.26 -22.36 16.77
CA ALA A 154 13.76 -21.27 15.95
C ALA A 154 14.88 -20.26 15.67
N ASP A 155 15.32 -20.15 14.43
CA ASP A 155 16.26 -19.13 13.99
C ASP A 155 15.48 -17.95 13.37
N ARG A 156 15.43 -16.85 14.12
CA ARG A 156 14.73 -15.61 13.73
C ARG A 156 15.69 -14.52 13.31
N SER A 157 16.95 -14.87 13.06
CA SER A 157 18.02 -13.92 12.76
C SER A 157 17.96 -13.29 11.38
N PHE A 158 16.88 -13.49 10.63
CA PHE A 158 16.63 -12.82 9.36
C PHE A 158 16.57 -11.29 9.49
N LYS A 159 15.98 -10.78 10.57
CA LYS A 159 15.80 -9.34 10.80
C LYS A 159 16.18 -8.94 12.22
N GLU A 160 16.34 -7.65 12.42
CA GLU A 160 16.45 -7.06 13.75
C GLU A 160 15.27 -7.44 14.66
N SER A 161 15.50 -7.44 15.97
CA SER A 161 14.53 -7.91 16.98
C SER A 161 13.43 -6.88 17.32
N LEU A 162 13.08 -5.98 16.38
CA LEU A 162 11.96 -5.06 16.55
C LEU A 162 10.64 -5.78 16.23
N ASP A 163 9.74 -5.81 17.21
CA ASP A 163 8.44 -6.49 17.08
C ASP A 163 7.38 -5.62 16.39
N TYR A 164 7.58 -4.30 16.31
CA TYR A 164 6.65 -3.35 15.73
C TYR A 164 7.36 -2.37 14.82
N GLY A 165 6.63 -1.85 13.83
CA GLY A 165 7.09 -0.77 12.97
C GLY A 165 7.27 0.55 13.73
N GLU A 166 8.11 1.44 13.23
CA GLU A 166 8.34 2.76 13.83
C GLU A 166 7.04 3.56 13.89
N GLY A 167 6.64 4.00 15.09
CA GLY A 167 5.42 4.79 15.32
C GLY A 167 4.12 4.00 15.29
N TRP A 168 4.18 2.67 15.40
CA TRP A 168 3.00 1.86 15.66
C TRP A 168 2.57 1.97 17.11
N CYS A 169 1.27 1.95 17.34
CA CYS A 169 0.70 1.94 18.67
C CYS A 169 0.47 0.51 19.16
N TRP A 170 0.52 0.32 20.45
CA TRP A 170 0.32 -1.00 21.09
C TRP A 170 -1.11 -1.55 20.88
N ASP A 171 -2.07 -0.68 20.60
CA ASP A 171 -3.49 -0.98 20.33
C ASP A 171 -3.81 -1.09 18.83
N ASP A 172 -2.81 -0.98 17.95
CA ASP A 172 -2.98 -1.29 16.54
C ASP A 172 -3.22 -2.79 16.37
N ASP A 173 -4.25 -3.17 15.61
CA ASP A 173 -4.58 -4.57 15.30
C ASP A 173 -3.58 -5.14 14.27
N ASN A 174 -2.33 -5.32 14.70
CA ASN A 174 -1.28 -5.92 13.90
C ASN A 174 -0.48 -6.96 14.70
N PRO A 175 -0.10 -8.07 14.06
CA PRO A 175 0.78 -9.05 14.69
C PRO A 175 2.19 -8.49 14.88
N MET A 176 2.93 -9.05 15.83
CA MET A 176 4.35 -8.80 15.98
C MET A 176 5.12 -9.19 14.71
N LEU A 177 6.13 -8.41 14.36
CA LEU A 177 6.98 -8.61 13.19
C LEU A 177 8.04 -9.69 13.46
N ILE A 178 7.61 -10.91 13.60
CA ILE A 178 8.47 -12.09 13.86
C ILE A 178 8.77 -12.78 12.53
N ALA A 179 10.05 -13.11 12.28
CA ALA A 179 10.50 -13.68 11.01
C ALA A 179 10.06 -15.13 10.76
N LEU A 180 9.57 -15.84 11.78
CA LEU A 180 9.13 -17.23 11.70
C LEU A 180 7.78 -17.39 12.40
N THR A 181 6.69 -17.37 11.62
CA THR A 181 5.31 -17.45 12.13
C THR A 181 4.45 -18.33 11.22
N ILE A 182 3.40 -18.92 11.77
CA ILE A 182 2.32 -19.55 10.98
C ILE A 182 1.03 -18.77 11.23
N GLY A 183 0.38 -18.30 10.15
CA GLY A 183 -0.85 -17.53 10.29
C GLY A 183 -0.68 -16.30 11.21
N ARG A 184 0.51 -15.68 11.20
CA ARG A 184 0.91 -14.51 12.03
C ARG A 184 1.05 -14.80 13.53
N LYS A 185 1.14 -16.06 13.91
CA LYS A 185 1.34 -16.48 15.29
C LYS A 185 2.73 -17.08 15.48
N ASP A 186 3.31 -16.83 16.64
CA ASP A 186 4.61 -17.38 17.06
C ASP A 186 4.43 -18.83 17.57
N ASN A 187 4.16 -19.75 16.65
CA ASN A 187 3.87 -21.15 16.95
C ASN A 187 4.57 -22.14 16.00
N PHE A 188 5.53 -21.70 15.18
CA PHE A 188 6.13 -22.54 14.15
C PHE A 188 6.79 -23.80 14.75
N THR A 189 7.69 -23.63 15.74
CA THR A 189 8.43 -24.76 16.32
C THR A 189 7.54 -25.75 17.08
N SER A 190 6.51 -25.28 17.76
CA SER A 190 5.54 -26.16 18.43
C SER A 190 4.72 -26.94 17.41
N THR A 191 4.23 -26.28 16.34
CA THR A 191 3.50 -26.94 15.27
C THR A 191 4.40 -27.95 14.54
N LEU A 192 5.67 -27.61 14.26
CA LEU A 192 6.62 -28.55 13.65
C LEU A 192 6.84 -29.78 14.55
N ALA A 193 7.03 -29.59 15.86
CA ALA A 193 7.20 -30.70 16.78
C ALA A 193 5.97 -31.62 16.84
N GLU A 194 4.75 -31.04 16.81
CA GLU A 194 3.51 -31.82 16.74
C GLU A 194 3.43 -32.63 15.45
N GLU A 195 3.78 -32.05 14.28
CA GLU A 195 3.73 -32.75 13.01
C GLU A 195 4.81 -33.87 12.93
N ILE A 196 6.02 -33.61 13.45
CA ILE A 196 7.06 -34.65 13.58
C ILE A 196 6.56 -35.82 14.43
N SER A 197 5.91 -35.55 15.57
CA SER A 197 5.34 -36.58 16.44
C SER A 197 4.21 -37.36 15.74
N ARG A 198 3.36 -36.71 14.97
CA ARG A 198 2.31 -37.37 14.15
C ARG A 198 2.87 -38.33 13.10
N LEU A 199 4.08 -38.08 12.64
CA LEU A 199 4.80 -38.97 11.73
C LEU A 199 5.39 -40.20 12.45
N GLY A 200 5.21 -40.34 13.77
CA GLY A 200 5.73 -41.46 14.56
C GLY A 200 7.19 -41.29 14.95
N ILE A 201 7.76 -40.10 14.85
CA ILE A 201 9.13 -39.80 15.30
C ILE A 201 9.08 -39.38 16.76
N ASN A 202 9.80 -40.12 17.65
CA ASN A 202 9.85 -39.84 19.07
C ASN A 202 10.69 -38.60 19.35
N LEU A 203 10.08 -37.62 20.08
CA LEU A 203 10.69 -36.37 20.53
C LEU A 203 10.85 -36.30 22.04
N GLU A 204 10.90 -37.45 22.75
CA GLU A 204 11.07 -37.47 24.22
C GLU A 204 12.37 -36.77 24.63
N GLY A 205 12.26 -35.75 25.49
CA GLY A 205 13.37 -34.94 25.97
C GLY A 205 13.83 -33.84 24.99
N VAL A 206 13.20 -33.69 23.81
CA VAL A 206 13.49 -32.60 22.87
C VAL A 206 12.98 -31.28 23.45
N GLN A 207 13.84 -30.24 23.40
CA GLN A 207 13.51 -28.91 23.85
C GLN A 207 13.28 -27.98 22.63
N LEU A 208 12.28 -27.12 22.76
CA LEU A 208 12.03 -26.04 21.79
C LEU A 208 12.80 -24.79 22.22
N MET A 209 13.71 -24.28 21.38
CA MET A 209 14.63 -23.22 21.74
C MET A 209 14.59 -22.10 20.65
N GLN A 210 15.15 -20.95 21.01
CA GLN A 210 15.52 -19.91 20.04
C GLN A 210 17.04 -19.84 19.94
N GLY A 211 17.56 -19.65 18.72
CA GLY A 211 18.99 -19.59 18.50
C GLY A 211 19.35 -19.38 17.04
N ARG A 212 20.64 -19.27 16.75
CA ARG A 212 21.14 -19.19 15.38
C ARG A 212 21.53 -20.54 14.84
N THR A 213 21.25 -20.75 13.59
CA THR A 213 21.69 -21.92 12.83
C THR A 213 23.21 -21.85 12.64
N PRO A 214 23.99 -22.86 13.05
CA PRO A 214 25.43 -22.87 12.86
C PRO A 214 25.80 -23.11 11.39
N GLU A 215 26.97 -22.64 10.98
CA GLU A 215 27.43 -22.71 9.58
C GLU A 215 27.57 -24.16 9.05
N ASN A 216 27.87 -25.10 9.96
CA ASN A 216 28.02 -26.52 9.62
C ASN A 216 26.70 -27.29 9.57
N ALA A 217 25.55 -26.63 9.77
CA ALA A 217 24.23 -27.25 9.65
C ALA A 217 23.96 -27.65 8.19
N LYS A 218 23.42 -28.85 8.02
CA LYS A 218 23.06 -29.40 6.70
C LYS A 218 21.63 -29.00 6.36
N LEU A 219 21.42 -28.50 5.15
CA LEU A 219 20.09 -28.21 4.64
C LEU A 219 19.29 -29.49 4.48
N LEU A 220 18.08 -29.51 4.99
CA LEU A 220 17.16 -30.62 4.89
C LEU A 220 16.06 -30.32 3.86
N ASP A 221 15.43 -29.15 3.95
CA ASP A 221 14.34 -28.76 3.07
C ASP A 221 14.13 -27.24 3.05
N VAL A 222 13.41 -26.76 2.02
CA VAL A 222 13.07 -25.35 1.81
C VAL A 222 11.62 -25.22 1.39
N CYS A 223 10.84 -24.43 2.13
CA CYS A 223 9.52 -23.96 1.71
C CYS A 223 9.66 -22.59 1.04
N CYS A 224 9.05 -22.42 -0.14
CA CYS A 224 9.14 -21.20 -0.94
C CYS A 224 7.76 -20.63 -1.25
N HIS A 225 7.62 -19.29 -1.15
CA HIS A 225 6.47 -18.56 -1.69
C HIS A 225 6.94 -17.38 -2.54
N SER A 226 6.29 -17.17 -3.70
CA SER A 226 6.69 -16.10 -4.61
C SER A 226 6.33 -14.72 -4.12
N ILE A 227 7.15 -13.72 -4.48
CA ILE A 227 6.86 -12.31 -4.20
C ILE A 227 5.51 -11.86 -4.80
N THR A 228 5.09 -12.46 -5.92
CA THR A 228 3.83 -12.13 -6.60
C THR A 228 2.61 -12.60 -5.79
N GLN A 229 2.67 -13.76 -5.13
CA GLN A 229 1.63 -14.23 -4.21
C GLN A 229 1.52 -13.33 -2.98
N VAL A 230 2.66 -12.95 -2.39
CA VAL A 230 2.70 -12.00 -1.27
C VAL A 230 2.14 -10.64 -1.69
N LEU A 231 2.51 -10.15 -2.88
CA LEU A 231 2.07 -8.89 -3.45
C LEU A 231 0.55 -8.86 -3.67
N GLU A 232 -0.04 -9.93 -4.21
CA GLU A 232 -1.48 -10.01 -4.47
C GLU A 232 -2.28 -9.79 -3.17
N ARG A 233 -2.00 -10.56 -2.13
CA ARG A 233 -2.69 -10.41 -0.84
C ARG A 233 -2.44 -9.03 -0.23
N MET A 234 -1.18 -8.56 -0.24
CA MET A 234 -0.81 -7.25 0.28
C MET A 234 -1.64 -6.12 -0.34
N MET A 235 -1.86 -6.18 -1.65
CA MET A 235 -2.55 -5.12 -2.38
C MET A 235 -4.06 -5.27 -2.33
N LYS A 236 -4.62 -6.50 -2.57
CA LYS A 236 -6.07 -6.75 -2.65
C LYS A 236 -6.77 -6.50 -1.32
N VAL A 237 -6.23 -6.99 -0.20
CA VAL A 237 -6.84 -6.83 1.13
C VAL A 237 -6.12 -5.82 2.01
N SER A 238 -5.07 -5.17 1.49
CA SER A 238 -4.29 -4.16 2.21
C SER A 238 -3.58 -4.68 3.47
N ASP A 239 -3.03 -5.89 3.41
CA ASP A 239 -2.41 -6.57 4.53
C ASP A 239 -1.10 -5.89 4.98
N ASN A 240 -1.03 -5.45 6.25
CA ASN A 240 0.12 -4.73 6.78
C ASN A 240 1.31 -5.66 7.04
N PHE A 241 1.08 -6.86 7.57
CA PHE A 241 2.14 -7.82 7.86
C PHE A 241 2.88 -8.24 6.58
N TYR A 242 2.14 -8.44 5.49
CA TYR A 242 2.71 -8.74 4.17
C TYR A 242 3.55 -7.57 3.63
N ALA A 243 3.13 -6.33 3.90
CA ALA A 243 3.87 -5.15 3.49
C ALA A 243 5.17 -4.98 4.29
N GLU A 244 5.14 -5.20 5.60
CA GLU A 244 6.37 -5.15 6.42
C GLU A 244 7.32 -6.28 6.05
N SER A 245 6.80 -7.49 5.83
CA SER A 245 7.61 -8.59 5.33
C SER A 245 8.33 -8.20 4.03
N MET A 246 7.60 -7.67 3.05
CA MET A 246 8.18 -7.22 1.76
C MET A 246 9.20 -6.09 1.95
N PHE A 247 8.95 -5.16 2.85
CA PHE A 247 9.88 -4.08 3.21
C PHE A 247 11.21 -4.62 3.75
N TYR A 248 11.16 -5.58 4.68
CA TYR A 248 12.36 -6.21 5.23
C TYR A 248 13.08 -7.12 4.22
N GLN A 249 12.40 -7.70 3.22
CA GLN A 249 13.07 -8.45 2.14
C GLN A 249 14.01 -7.55 1.34
N THR A 250 13.59 -6.31 1.03
CA THR A 250 14.48 -5.36 0.34
C THR A 250 15.74 -5.06 1.14
N ALA A 251 15.64 -5.01 2.46
CA ALA A 251 16.77 -4.81 3.37
C ALA A 251 17.73 -6.00 3.38
N ALA A 252 17.20 -7.22 3.42
CA ALA A 252 18.00 -8.45 3.43
C ALA A 252 18.86 -8.59 2.17
N SER A 253 18.39 -8.09 1.02
CA SER A 253 19.13 -8.13 -0.24
C SER A 253 20.44 -7.33 -0.21
N VAL A 254 20.54 -6.32 0.67
CA VAL A 254 21.72 -5.44 0.81
C VAL A 254 22.44 -5.60 2.14
N GLY A 255 21.83 -6.26 3.13
CA GLY A 255 22.32 -6.43 4.49
C GLY A 255 22.94 -7.80 4.80
N HIS A 256 23.51 -8.48 3.80
CA HIS A 256 24.09 -9.82 3.99
C HIS A 256 23.14 -10.83 4.67
N ARG A 257 21.88 -10.83 4.25
CA ARG A 257 20.77 -11.64 4.81
C ARG A 257 20.30 -11.23 6.20
N PHE A 258 20.75 -10.09 6.74
CA PHE A 258 20.21 -9.50 7.94
C PHE A 258 19.49 -8.20 7.62
N ALA A 259 18.19 -8.18 7.88
CA ALA A 259 17.33 -7.07 7.52
C ALA A 259 17.15 -6.08 8.67
N THR A 260 17.34 -4.79 8.38
CA THR A 260 16.95 -3.71 9.27
C THR A 260 16.01 -2.74 8.56
N ALA A 261 15.14 -2.07 9.31
CA ALA A 261 14.25 -1.03 8.75
C ALA A 261 15.06 0.10 8.08
N ASP A 262 16.22 0.46 8.63
CA ASP A 262 17.10 1.47 8.03
C ASP A 262 17.66 1.05 6.68
N ASN A 263 18.06 -0.22 6.52
CA ASN A 263 18.48 -0.74 5.22
C ASN A 263 17.35 -0.70 4.22
N ALA A 264 16.12 -1.08 4.60
CA ALA A 264 14.94 -1.01 3.73
C ALA A 264 14.64 0.44 3.30
N ARG A 265 14.69 1.39 4.24
CA ARG A 265 14.55 2.83 3.96
C ARG A 265 15.62 3.32 2.97
N ASN A 266 16.86 2.87 3.13
CA ASN A 266 17.96 3.25 2.26
C ASN A 266 17.79 2.70 0.84
N VAL A 267 17.28 1.48 0.66
CA VAL A 267 16.93 0.95 -0.67
C VAL A 267 15.86 1.82 -1.33
N THR A 268 14.79 2.13 -0.59
CA THR A 268 13.73 3.01 -1.09
C THR A 268 14.24 4.40 -1.45
N ARG A 269 15.11 5.01 -0.62
CA ARG A 269 15.72 6.33 -0.89
C ARG A 269 16.58 6.32 -2.16
N LYS A 270 17.33 5.24 -2.40
CA LYS A 270 18.13 5.08 -3.63
C LYS A 270 17.24 5.05 -4.86
N LEU A 271 16.12 4.32 -4.83
CA LEU A 271 15.17 4.30 -5.94
C LEU A 271 14.59 5.70 -6.17
N ILE A 272 14.12 6.40 -5.14
CA ILE A 272 13.56 7.75 -5.24
C ILE A 272 14.56 8.71 -5.89
N ASN A 273 15.83 8.70 -5.45
CA ASN A 273 16.88 9.55 -6.03
C ASN A 273 17.16 9.19 -7.50
N ARG A 274 17.19 7.91 -7.85
CA ARG A 274 17.37 7.44 -9.23
C ARG A 274 16.24 7.91 -10.16
N LEU A 275 15.02 8.06 -9.62
CA LEU A 275 13.86 8.58 -10.36
C LEU A 275 13.83 10.11 -10.45
N GLY A 276 14.88 10.79 -10.02
CA GLY A 276 15.02 12.25 -10.14
C GLY A 276 14.35 13.07 -9.04
N LEU A 277 13.89 12.43 -7.97
CA LEU A 277 13.33 13.10 -6.79
C LEU A 277 14.36 13.14 -5.65
N ASN A 278 14.26 14.15 -4.77
CA ASN A 278 15.11 14.22 -3.59
C ASN A 278 14.49 13.40 -2.44
N ALA A 279 15.09 12.24 -2.13
CA ALA A 279 14.60 11.34 -1.07
C ALA A 279 14.55 11.99 0.33
N GLY A 280 15.37 13.02 0.59
CA GLY A 280 15.34 13.81 1.83
C GLY A 280 14.03 14.59 2.05
N ASN A 281 13.21 14.74 1.03
CA ASN A 281 11.91 15.39 1.14
C ASN A 281 10.83 14.48 1.74
N TYR A 282 11.09 13.18 1.88
CA TYR A 282 10.11 12.19 2.32
C TYR A 282 10.54 11.51 3.61
N ARG A 283 9.56 11.11 4.41
CA ARG A 283 9.80 10.26 5.58
C ARG A 283 9.12 8.91 5.35
N ILE A 284 9.90 7.85 5.39
CA ILE A 284 9.47 6.47 5.28
C ILE A 284 9.73 5.84 6.65
N ALA A 285 8.68 5.61 7.41
CA ALA A 285 8.76 5.03 8.74
C ALA A 285 8.62 3.51 8.69
N ASP A 286 7.65 3.02 7.92
CA ASP A 286 7.32 1.61 7.76
C ASP A 286 7.02 1.25 6.29
N GLY A 287 6.80 -0.04 6.02
CA GLY A 287 6.45 -0.52 4.70
C GLY A 287 4.95 -0.51 4.39
N SER A 288 4.11 -0.51 5.41
CA SER A 288 2.66 -0.69 5.29
C SER A 288 1.87 0.61 5.16
N GLY A 289 2.42 1.71 5.71
CA GLY A 289 1.74 2.99 5.84
C GLY A 289 0.83 3.09 7.06
N LEU A 290 0.96 2.17 8.02
CA LEU A 290 0.24 2.26 9.29
C LEU A 290 0.78 3.41 10.15
N SER A 291 2.09 3.59 10.15
CA SER A 291 2.75 4.66 10.89
C SER A 291 2.27 6.04 10.45
N LEU A 292 1.86 6.86 11.42
CA LEU A 292 1.55 8.28 11.19
C LEU A 292 2.80 9.13 10.91
N TYR A 293 4.00 8.54 11.01
CA TYR A 293 5.25 9.21 10.72
C TYR A 293 5.66 9.13 9.25
N ASN A 294 4.92 8.41 8.42
CA ASN A 294 5.11 8.44 6.97
C ASN A 294 4.66 9.78 6.38
N TYR A 295 5.53 10.40 5.58
CA TYR A 295 5.22 11.60 4.81
C TYR A 295 5.73 11.46 3.39
N VAL A 296 4.81 11.46 2.43
CA VAL A 296 5.08 11.42 1.00
C VAL A 296 4.27 12.49 0.27
N THR A 297 4.48 12.64 -1.02
CA THR A 297 3.69 13.51 -1.89
C THR A 297 2.96 12.68 -2.94
N VAL A 298 1.89 13.21 -3.52
CA VAL A 298 1.25 12.55 -4.67
C VAL A 298 2.17 12.53 -5.88
N GLU A 299 3.11 13.50 -6.01
CA GLU A 299 4.16 13.49 -7.02
C GLU A 299 5.05 12.24 -6.90
N LEU A 300 5.47 11.86 -5.68
CA LEU A 300 6.24 10.62 -5.46
C LEU A 300 5.45 9.38 -5.90
N LEU A 301 4.18 9.28 -5.48
CA LEU A 301 3.34 8.13 -5.84
C LEU A 301 3.17 8.00 -7.36
N VAL A 302 2.86 9.10 -8.05
CA VAL A 302 2.74 9.11 -9.52
C VAL A 302 4.07 8.79 -10.20
N THR A 303 5.19 9.31 -9.69
CA THR A 303 6.53 9.01 -10.24
C THR A 303 6.86 7.53 -10.15
N LEU A 304 6.53 6.88 -9.00
CA LEU A 304 6.72 5.44 -8.83
C LEU A 304 5.78 4.63 -9.73
N LEU A 305 4.51 5.02 -9.84
CA LEU A 305 3.55 4.39 -10.75
C LEU A 305 4.02 4.50 -12.20
N ARG A 306 4.51 5.66 -12.63
CA ARG A 306 5.10 5.86 -13.97
C ARG A 306 6.32 4.96 -14.17
N HIS A 307 7.21 4.84 -13.20
CA HIS A 307 8.34 3.92 -13.25
C HIS A 307 7.88 2.46 -13.41
N ALA A 308 6.93 2.02 -12.59
CA ALA A 308 6.38 0.68 -12.66
C ALA A 308 5.73 0.38 -14.03
N TRP A 309 4.96 1.33 -14.57
CA TRP A 309 4.34 1.22 -15.88
C TRP A 309 5.39 1.02 -17.00
N ARG A 310 6.48 1.79 -16.97
CA ARG A 310 7.56 1.76 -17.96
C ARG A 310 8.51 0.56 -17.82
N THR A 311 8.43 -0.18 -16.72
CA THR A 311 9.26 -1.37 -16.48
C THR A 311 8.39 -2.62 -16.60
N PRO A 312 8.44 -3.35 -17.76
CA PRO A 312 7.52 -4.45 -18.05
C PRO A 312 7.50 -5.56 -17.00
N SER A 313 8.65 -5.87 -16.37
CA SER A 313 8.74 -6.87 -15.31
C SER A 313 7.96 -6.44 -14.06
N ILE A 314 8.04 -5.15 -13.67
CA ILE A 314 7.30 -4.60 -12.53
C ILE A 314 5.82 -4.48 -12.89
N SER A 315 5.49 -3.94 -14.06
CA SER A 315 4.11 -3.75 -14.51
C SER A 315 3.32 -5.06 -14.53
N LYS A 316 3.89 -6.12 -15.09
CA LYS A 316 3.25 -7.45 -15.17
C LYS A 316 2.93 -8.04 -13.79
N ALA A 317 3.75 -7.78 -12.78
CA ALA A 317 3.51 -8.24 -11.40
C ALA A 317 2.54 -7.31 -10.64
N LEU A 318 2.71 -5.98 -10.77
CA LEU A 318 1.96 -4.99 -9.98
C LEU A 318 0.51 -4.85 -10.44
N MET A 319 0.26 -4.74 -11.75
CA MET A 319 -1.08 -4.43 -12.29
C MET A 319 -2.16 -5.44 -11.88
N PRO A 320 -1.94 -6.78 -11.95
CA PRO A 320 -2.94 -7.75 -11.51
C PRO A 320 -3.21 -7.70 -9.99
N SER A 321 -2.20 -7.32 -9.19
CA SER A 321 -2.30 -7.27 -7.73
C SER A 321 -3.16 -6.11 -7.21
N LEU A 322 -3.36 -5.04 -8.01
CA LEU A 322 -4.14 -3.88 -7.59
C LEU A 322 -5.63 -4.23 -7.48
N PRO A 323 -6.35 -3.72 -6.46
CA PRO A 323 -7.80 -3.73 -6.42
C PRO A 323 -8.42 -3.08 -7.65
N VAL A 324 -9.52 -3.66 -8.15
CA VAL A 324 -10.26 -3.18 -9.32
C VAL A 324 -11.61 -2.62 -8.89
N ALA A 325 -11.90 -1.39 -9.32
CA ALA A 325 -13.13 -0.69 -8.99
C ALA A 325 -14.38 -1.49 -9.35
N GLY A 326 -15.28 -1.65 -8.38
CA GLY A 326 -16.55 -2.38 -8.53
C GLY A 326 -16.42 -3.89 -8.74
N VAL A 327 -15.19 -4.47 -8.64
CA VAL A 327 -14.90 -5.87 -8.94
C VAL A 327 -14.34 -6.61 -7.73
N ASP A 328 -13.17 -6.17 -7.24
CA ASP A 328 -12.45 -6.93 -6.21
C ASP A 328 -11.73 -6.06 -5.16
N GLY A 329 -11.14 -6.73 -4.19
CA GLY A 329 -10.30 -6.14 -3.16
C GLY A 329 -11.00 -5.01 -2.39
N THR A 330 -10.22 -4.02 -1.98
CA THR A 330 -10.72 -2.85 -1.23
C THR A 330 -11.57 -1.88 -2.07
N LEU A 331 -11.66 -2.08 -3.38
CA LEU A 331 -12.51 -1.32 -4.30
C LEU A 331 -13.78 -2.06 -4.74
N LYS A 332 -14.03 -3.28 -4.25
CA LYS A 332 -15.16 -4.11 -4.67
C LYS A 332 -16.52 -3.41 -4.62
N SER A 333 -16.75 -2.56 -3.62
CA SER A 333 -18.02 -1.84 -3.41
C SER A 333 -17.95 -0.36 -3.84
N ARG A 334 -16.84 0.09 -4.46
CA ARG A 334 -16.65 1.48 -4.88
C ARG A 334 -16.83 1.60 -6.40
N MET A 335 -17.33 2.75 -6.85
CA MET A 335 -17.47 3.11 -8.27
C MET A 335 -18.30 2.11 -9.10
N GLN A 336 -19.21 1.36 -8.46
CA GLN A 336 -20.11 0.43 -9.14
C GLN A 336 -21.10 1.19 -10.04
N LYS A 337 -21.42 0.62 -11.20
CA LYS A 337 -22.35 1.18 -12.19
C LYS A 337 -21.90 2.55 -12.74
N THR A 338 -20.58 2.78 -12.83
CA THR A 338 -19.95 3.98 -13.38
C THR A 338 -18.93 3.58 -14.45
N LEU A 339 -18.43 4.53 -15.24
CA LEU A 339 -17.37 4.29 -16.23
C LEU A 339 -16.03 3.88 -15.58
N ALA A 340 -15.87 4.12 -14.29
CA ALA A 340 -14.70 3.71 -13.53
C ALA A 340 -14.74 2.22 -13.14
N GLN A 341 -15.92 1.57 -13.16
CA GLN A 341 -16.06 0.14 -12.81
C GLN A 341 -15.28 -0.73 -13.82
N GLY A 342 -14.41 -1.61 -13.30
CA GLY A 342 -13.57 -2.49 -14.11
C GLY A 342 -12.37 -1.78 -14.75
N ASN A 343 -12.40 -0.44 -14.87
CA ASN A 343 -11.37 0.39 -15.46
C ASN A 343 -10.30 0.77 -14.41
N VAL A 344 -10.69 1.40 -13.31
CA VAL A 344 -9.75 1.86 -12.27
C VAL A 344 -9.13 0.69 -11.52
N ARG A 345 -7.77 0.66 -11.50
CA ARG A 345 -6.95 -0.29 -10.72
C ARG A 345 -6.09 0.50 -9.76
N ALA A 346 -6.42 0.47 -8.46
CA ALA A 346 -5.78 1.37 -7.51
C ALA A 346 -5.66 0.80 -6.10
N LYS A 347 -4.60 1.22 -5.40
CA LYS A 347 -4.41 0.97 -3.98
C LYS A 347 -5.12 2.02 -3.16
N THR A 348 -5.91 1.58 -2.18
CA THR A 348 -6.56 2.44 -1.19
C THR A 348 -5.71 2.62 0.05
N GLY A 349 -5.85 3.75 0.74
CA GLY A 349 -5.32 3.97 2.08
C GLY A 349 -6.37 4.61 2.98
N THR A 350 -6.43 4.18 4.24
CA THR A 350 -7.36 4.75 5.24
C THR A 350 -6.75 4.64 6.62
N LEU A 351 -6.65 5.77 7.30
CA LEU A 351 -6.41 5.92 8.74
C LEU A 351 -7.40 6.95 9.28
N THR A 352 -7.44 7.15 10.59
CA THR A 352 -8.29 8.20 11.17
C THR A 352 -7.89 9.56 10.60
N GLY A 353 -8.86 10.24 9.98
CA GLY A 353 -8.65 11.55 9.34
C GLY A 353 -7.86 11.52 8.03
N ILE A 354 -7.53 10.34 7.48
CA ILE A 354 -6.75 10.19 6.27
C ILE A 354 -7.45 9.22 5.31
N SER A 355 -7.55 9.61 4.03
CA SER A 355 -8.03 8.75 2.95
C SER A 355 -7.15 8.97 1.71
N SER A 356 -6.67 7.91 1.09
CA SER A 356 -5.85 7.99 -0.11
C SER A 356 -6.25 6.95 -1.16
N LEU A 357 -5.96 7.26 -2.42
CA LEU A 357 -6.17 6.39 -3.56
C LEU A 357 -5.11 6.70 -4.62
N ALA A 358 -4.40 5.70 -5.11
CA ALA A 358 -3.42 5.89 -6.16
C ALA A 358 -3.32 4.65 -7.06
N GLY A 359 -3.19 4.84 -8.36
CA GLY A 359 -3.16 3.76 -9.33
C GLY A 359 -3.32 4.23 -10.77
N TYR A 360 -4.05 3.46 -11.56
CA TYR A 360 -4.17 3.63 -13.00
C TYR A 360 -5.64 3.59 -13.45
N CYS A 361 -5.91 4.24 -14.58
CA CYS A 361 -7.15 4.09 -15.33
C CYS A 361 -6.90 4.43 -16.81
N THR A 362 -7.81 3.97 -17.68
CA THR A 362 -7.83 4.35 -19.09
C THR A 362 -8.82 5.49 -19.31
N ALA A 363 -8.37 6.56 -19.92
CA ALA A 363 -9.19 7.73 -20.29
C ALA A 363 -10.07 7.43 -21.53
N PRO A 364 -11.11 8.26 -21.81
CA PRO A 364 -12.01 8.06 -22.97
C PRO A 364 -11.30 8.01 -24.32
N ASN A 365 -10.19 8.75 -24.46
CA ASN A 365 -9.38 8.80 -25.68
C ASN A 365 -8.42 7.57 -25.80
N GLY A 366 -8.51 6.60 -24.88
CA GLY A 366 -7.68 5.40 -24.85
C GLY A 366 -6.31 5.60 -24.24
N HIS A 367 -5.99 6.78 -23.71
CA HIS A 367 -4.73 7.02 -23.02
C HIS A 367 -4.75 6.39 -21.63
N GLU A 368 -3.62 5.83 -21.25
CA GLU A 368 -3.42 5.29 -19.90
C GLU A 368 -2.96 6.40 -18.96
N LEU A 369 -3.64 6.51 -17.82
CA LEU A 369 -3.37 7.51 -16.80
C LEU A 369 -2.84 6.88 -15.52
N ALA A 370 -1.87 7.54 -14.89
CA ALA A 370 -1.52 7.33 -13.49
C ALA A 370 -2.05 8.48 -12.64
N PHE A 371 -2.62 8.16 -11.49
CA PHE A 371 -3.13 9.18 -10.57
C PHE A 371 -2.82 8.87 -9.12
N ALA A 372 -2.74 9.91 -8.31
CA ALA A 372 -2.65 9.81 -6.86
C ALA A 372 -3.45 10.91 -6.17
N ILE A 373 -4.18 10.54 -5.12
CA ILE A 373 -5.03 11.41 -4.30
C ILE A 373 -4.74 11.11 -2.84
N ILE A 374 -4.42 12.12 -2.04
CA ILE A 374 -4.29 12.00 -0.59
C ILE A 374 -5.13 13.09 0.05
N ASN A 375 -6.13 12.68 0.83
CA ASN A 375 -6.94 13.57 1.66
C ASN A 375 -6.51 13.43 3.13
N GLN A 376 -6.34 14.54 3.83
CA GLN A 376 -5.94 14.58 5.24
C GLN A 376 -6.76 15.63 6.00
N GLY A 377 -7.14 15.33 7.26
CA GLY A 377 -7.97 16.19 8.07
C GLY A 377 -9.48 15.99 7.86
N ILE A 378 -9.88 14.91 7.16
CA ILE A 378 -11.29 14.57 6.92
C ILE A 378 -11.73 13.56 7.99
N LEU A 379 -12.53 14.00 8.96
CA LEU A 379 -12.99 13.13 10.04
C LEU A 379 -14.10 12.17 9.61
N ASP A 380 -14.93 12.56 8.64
CA ASP A 380 -15.90 11.68 8.02
C ASP A 380 -15.24 10.77 6.98
N LYS A 381 -15.25 9.47 7.26
CA LYS A 381 -14.60 8.45 6.42
C LYS A 381 -15.20 8.31 5.01
N THR A 382 -16.43 8.81 4.80
CA THR A 382 -17.16 8.65 3.53
C THR A 382 -16.85 9.77 2.55
N SER A 383 -16.71 11.02 3.01
CA SER A 383 -16.51 12.20 2.15
C SER A 383 -15.21 12.14 1.35
N GLY A 384 -14.11 11.76 1.99
CA GLY A 384 -12.84 11.61 1.28
C GLY A 384 -12.87 10.51 0.20
N LYS A 385 -13.55 9.39 0.48
CA LYS A 385 -13.72 8.31 -0.51
C LYS A 385 -14.64 8.74 -1.65
N ALA A 386 -15.75 9.45 -1.36
CA ALA A 386 -16.65 9.96 -2.37
C ALA A 386 -15.95 10.94 -3.31
N PHE A 387 -15.10 11.83 -2.78
CA PHE A 387 -14.28 12.71 -3.60
C PHE A 387 -13.36 11.92 -4.54
N GLN A 388 -12.65 10.92 -4.03
CA GLN A 388 -11.76 10.07 -4.83
C GLN A 388 -12.52 9.34 -5.93
N ASP A 389 -13.73 8.81 -5.63
CA ASP A 389 -14.57 8.13 -6.60
C ASP A 389 -15.01 9.08 -7.71
N ARG A 390 -15.37 10.34 -7.39
CA ARG A 390 -15.72 11.35 -8.37
C ARG A 390 -14.54 11.74 -9.26
N VAL A 391 -13.34 11.91 -8.70
CA VAL A 391 -12.14 12.14 -9.51
C VAL A 391 -11.94 10.97 -10.48
N CYS A 392 -11.99 9.73 -10.03
CA CYS A 392 -11.83 8.56 -10.91
C CYS A 392 -12.90 8.50 -12.01
N GLN A 393 -14.16 8.82 -11.68
CA GLN A 393 -15.26 8.88 -12.67
C GLN A 393 -14.98 9.90 -13.75
N VAL A 394 -14.52 11.11 -13.37
CA VAL A 394 -14.12 12.17 -14.32
C VAL A 394 -12.96 11.71 -15.20
N LEU A 395 -11.93 11.06 -14.63
CA LEU A 395 -10.78 10.53 -15.38
C LEU A 395 -11.22 9.46 -16.39
N CYS A 396 -12.26 8.69 -16.09
CA CYS A 396 -12.84 7.69 -17.00
C CYS A 396 -13.90 8.26 -17.96
N GLY A 397 -14.11 9.60 -17.98
CA GLY A 397 -14.98 10.28 -18.95
C GLY A 397 -16.42 10.47 -18.49
N GLU A 398 -16.75 10.23 -17.22
CA GLU A 398 -18.10 10.47 -16.73
C GLU A 398 -18.40 11.96 -16.60
N ASP A 399 -19.56 12.38 -17.12
CA ASP A 399 -20.03 13.75 -16.94
C ASP A 399 -20.89 13.84 -15.67
N LEU A 400 -20.33 14.42 -14.62
CA LEU A 400 -20.97 14.50 -13.30
C LEU A 400 -22.00 15.63 -13.19
N GLY A 401 -22.08 16.53 -14.19
CA GLY A 401 -22.90 17.73 -14.15
C GLY A 401 -22.61 18.65 -12.94
N VAL A 402 -22.77 19.95 -13.07
CA VAL A 402 -22.44 20.94 -12.01
C VAL A 402 -23.24 20.74 -10.72
N LYS A 403 -24.44 20.15 -10.77
CA LYS A 403 -25.28 19.88 -9.59
C LYS A 403 -24.86 18.64 -8.80
N GLY A 404 -24.37 17.58 -9.46
CA GLY A 404 -23.97 16.34 -8.80
C GLY A 404 -22.70 16.47 -7.94
N VAL A 405 -21.88 17.48 -8.19
CA VAL A 405 -20.62 17.72 -7.48
C VAL A 405 -20.85 18.27 -6.07
N LYS A 406 -21.87 19.11 -5.86
CA LYS A 406 -22.10 19.81 -4.56
C LYS A 406 -22.92 18.99 -3.55
N GLU A 407 -23.77 18.07 -3.99
CA GLU A 407 -24.71 17.35 -3.10
C GLU A 407 -24.12 16.12 -2.39
N VAL A 408 -23.14 15.45 -2.97
CA VAL A 408 -22.64 14.15 -2.46
C VAL A 408 -21.53 14.29 -1.42
N LEU A 409 -20.84 15.42 -1.35
CA LEU A 409 -19.73 15.65 -0.43
C LEU A 409 -20.15 16.33 0.88
N THR A 410 -21.44 16.68 1.04
CA THR A 410 -21.95 17.23 2.29
C THR A 410 -22.26 16.09 3.26
N PRO A 411 -21.70 16.06 4.47
CA PRO A 411 -22.00 15.03 5.45
C PRO A 411 -23.51 14.97 5.72
N LYS A 412 -24.10 13.78 5.65
CA LYS A 412 -25.51 13.56 6.04
C LYS A 412 -25.67 13.99 7.49
N GLY A 413 -26.21 15.19 7.74
CA GLY A 413 -26.44 15.75 9.07
C GLY A 413 -26.10 17.24 9.23
N MET A 414 -25.35 17.84 8.31
CA MET A 414 -25.18 19.30 8.30
C MET A 414 -26.26 19.93 7.40
N SER A 415 -27.40 20.28 7.98
CA SER A 415 -28.31 21.24 7.36
C SER A 415 -27.61 22.60 7.36
N VAL A 416 -27.33 23.13 6.16
CA VAL A 416 -26.92 24.52 6.01
C VAL A 416 -28.05 25.39 6.59
N ALA A 417 -27.84 25.98 7.77
CA ALA A 417 -28.73 26.97 8.32
C ALA A 417 -28.76 28.15 7.33
N ARG A 418 -29.80 28.21 6.48
CA ARG A 418 -30.06 29.38 5.67
C ARG A 418 -30.23 30.58 6.60
N ASN A 419 -29.27 31.50 6.59
CA ASN A 419 -29.36 32.80 7.22
C ASN A 419 -30.58 33.52 6.63
N LYS A 420 -31.74 33.37 7.30
CA LYS A 420 -32.89 34.22 7.06
C LYS A 420 -32.55 35.59 7.66
N GLY A 421 -32.56 36.58 6.80
CA GLY A 421 -32.16 37.96 7.02
C GLY A 421 -32.68 38.54 8.36
N VAL A 422 -31.82 39.24 9.03
CA VAL A 422 -32.08 40.08 10.17
C VAL A 422 -33.05 41.19 9.77
N LYS A 423 -34.33 41.06 10.18
CA LYS A 423 -35.24 42.20 10.20
C LYS A 423 -34.97 42.95 11.52
N LYS A 424 -34.46 44.19 11.38
CA LYS A 424 -34.40 45.19 12.44
C LYS A 424 -35.81 45.42 12.99
N GLY A 425 -35.99 45.19 14.30
CA GLY A 425 -37.15 45.58 15.05
C GLY A 425 -36.69 46.02 16.44
N ALA A 426 -36.49 47.33 16.61
CA ALA A 426 -36.26 47.96 17.89
C ALA A 426 -37.54 47.95 18.72
N LYS A 427 -37.48 47.47 19.96
CA LYS A 427 -38.35 47.96 21.07
C LYS A 427 -37.64 47.79 22.41
N ALA A 428 -37.44 48.93 23.01
CA ALA A 428 -37.00 49.10 24.41
C ALA A 428 -38.11 48.69 25.38
N THR A 429 -37.79 48.15 26.54
CA THR A 429 -38.18 48.68 27.86
C THR A 429 -37.86 47.73 29.02
N LYS A 430 -37.18 48.33 29.97
CA LYS A 430 -37.33 48.33 31.44
C LYS A 430 -36.86 47.12 32.28
N SER A 431 -35.89 47.51 33.04
CA SER A 431 -35.40 47.09 34.36
C SER A 431 -36.38 46.38 35.31
N ARG A 432 -35.87 45.34 36.00
CA ARG A 432 -36.17 45.22 37.49
C ARG A 432 -35.01 44.39 38.13
N GLN A 433 -34.39 45.07 39.10
CA GLN A 433 -33.51 44.55 40.15
C GLN A 433 -34.31 43.74 41.19
N SER A 434 -33.70 42.64 41.69
CA SER A 434 -33.76 42.18 43.08
C SER A 434 -32.81 41.00 43.21
N ALA A 435 -31.71 41.05 43.83
CA ALA A 435 -31.28 41.10 45.20
C ALA A 435 -31.32 39.71 45.90
N ARG A 436 -30.10 39.28 46.30
CA ARG A 436 -29.75 38.47 47.50
C ARG A 436 -30.18 36.98 47.46
N SER A 437 -29.30 36.01 47.71
CA SER A 437 -28.52 35.88 48.97
C SER A 437 -27.39 34.80 48.78
N ALA A 438 -26.34 35.08 49.49
CA ALA A 438 -25.18 34.24 49.69
C ALA A 438 -25.46 33.03 50.61
N ARG A 439 -24.77 31.88 50.37
CA ARG A 439 -24.31 31.02 51.46
C ARG A 439 -23.09 30.23 51.01
N LYS A 440 -22.00 30.41 51.73
CA LYS A 440 -20.76 29.67 51.80
C LYS A 440 -20.82 28.60 52.92
N PRO A 441 -19.78 27.88 53.27
CA PRO A 441 -19.49 26.47 52.89
C PRO A 441 -19.34 25.56 54.13
N ARG A 442 -19.21 24.24 53.95
CA ARG A 442 -18.61 23.27 54.91
C ARG A 442 -18.20 22.06 54.06
N GLY A 443 -17.02 21.56 54.00
CA GLY A 443 -15.96 21.27 54.92
C GLY A 443 -16.13 19.94 55.63
N LYS A 444 -15.39 18.87 55.19
CA LYS A 444 -14.60 17.87 55.96
C LYS A 444 -14.61 16.50 55.31
N ARG A 445 -13.40 16.03 54.92
CA ARG A 445 -12.63 14.90 55.50
C ARG A 445 -13.34 13.54 55.51
N ARG A 446 -12.84 12.62 54.70
CA ARG A 446 -11.82 11.59 55.04
C ARG A 446 -11.22 11.01 53.76
#